data_99ebd5d9499068781644c846feeb16f6
#
_entry.id   99ebd5d9499068781644c846feeb16f6
#
_cell.length_a   1.000
_cell.length_b   1.000
_cell.length_c   1.000
_cell.angle_alpha   90.00
_cell.angle_beta   90.00
_cell.angle_gamma   90.00
#
_symmetry.space_group_name_H-M   'P 1'
#
loop_
_entity.id
_entity.type
_entity.pdbx_description
1 polymer ?
#
loop_
_entity_poly.entity_id
_entity_poly.type
_entity_poly.pdbx_seq_one_letter_code
_entity_poly.pdbx_strand_id
1 'polypeptide(L)'
;VRQASALPERERRRGLAVLLVTTFLSWGGFFAVVPLISVHFVDDIGWSAASVGLVLAVRQFLQQGSSSLTGAIADRIGPKPLMCFGMFVRAISFLVLAAAGSYATVMLAAVLMALGGGFFESPQAAATAALTTPADRRRFYALNGTIGGLGTSLGTQLGALLIDSNFATVSMIGAVAFGTIFIVMLVFMPSISVSIGNQGAWSGLRLAVNDRLFVGFNVLLMGFWFMYTQFSISLPLAAKDISGDTSSVAWVYGVNSGVTILLGYLLPRMLERRMGNFPMLVAGIALTAVGMMAIGLVDSLSMLLFCVFVLSLGMVLSRPSQQTISAGLARPDALGAFLGVGALSLAIGGGIGNFTGGVIYDVGKSHDLHWLPWLIFGTIGLLAAVGLSFFRPRFERRHEELSRLSDEVHQT
;
A
#
# COMPACT_ATOMS: atom_id res chain seq x y z
N VAL A 1 29.98 -6.07 7.45
CA VAL A 1 28.62 -5.54 7.71
C VAL A 1 28.58 -5.15 9.18
N ARG A 2 28.34 -3.87 9.52
CA ARG A 2 28.38 -3.34 10.89
C ARG A 2 26.99 -3.42 11.51
N GLN A 3 26.90 -3.75 12.80
CA GLN A 3 25.64 -3.58 13.55
C GLN A 3 25.24 -2.09 13.55
N ALA A 4 23.95 -1.80 13.46
CA ALA A 4 23.45 -0.44 13.36
C ALA A 4 23.83 0.45 14.56
N SER A 5 23.97 -0.14 15.76
CA SER A 5 24.46 0.51 16.97
C SER A 5 25.93 0.95 16.90
N ALA A 6 26.70 0.41 15.95
CA ALA A 6 28.12 0.73 15.75
C ALA A 6 28.37 1.71 14.58
N LEU A 7 27.31 2.24 13.94
CA LEU A 7 27.44 3.22 12.86
C LEU A 7 27.73 4.61 13.42
N PRO A 8 28.70 5.38 12.81
CA PRO A 8 28.86 6.78 13.11
C PRO A 8 27.56 7.55 12.85
N GLU A 9 27.27 8.53 13.69
CA GLU A 9 26.03 9.35 13.58
C GLU A 9 25.85 9.95 12.18
N ARG A 10 26.94 10.36 11.51
CA ARG A 10 26.91 10.87 10.15
C ARG A 10 26.43 9.84 9.13
N GLU A 11 26.86 8.59 9.24
CA GLU A 11 26.42 7.51 8.35
C GLU A 11 24.97 7.14 8.62
N ARG A 12 24.55 7.12 9.87
CA ARG A 12 23.15 6.89 10.27
C ARG A 12 22.22 7.95 9.69
N ARG A 13 22.55 9.23 9.85
CA ARG A 13 21.77 10.35 9.27
C ARG A 13 21.73 10.30 7.75
N ARG A 14 22.84 9.95 7.11
CA ARG A 14 22.89 9.77 5.66
C ARG A 14 21.96 8.64 5.21
N GLY A 15 21.97 7.49 5.89
CA GLY A 15 21.08 6.37 5.59
C GLY A 15 19.60 6.75 5.72
N LEU A 16 19.22 7.48 6.78
CA LEU A 16 17.86 7.97 6.98
C LEU A 16 17.45 8.97 5.88
N ALA A 17 18.33 9.87 5.47
CA ALA A 17 18.07 10.81 4.37
C ALA A 17 17.87 10.06 3.04
N VAL A 18 18.68 9.02 2.75
CA VAL A 18 18.51 8.17 1.57
C VAL A 18 17.13 7.50 1.58
N LEU A 19 16.68 6.95 2.72
CA LEU A 19 15.36 6.34 2.82
C LEU A 19 14.22 7.34 2.55
N LEU A 20 14.33 8.59 3.02
CA LEU A 20 13.33 9.63 2.75
C LEU A 20 13.28 10.02 1.27
N VAL A 21 14.45 10.24 0.65
CA VAL A 21 14.55 10.52 -0.79
C VAL A 21 13.98 9.36 -1.61
N THR A 22 14.32 8.13 -1.23
CA THR A 22 13.80 6.92 -1.87
C THR A 22 12.29 6.84 -1.75
N THR A 23 11.73 7.15 -0.58
CA THR A 23 10.27 7.18 -0.39
C THR A 23 9.61 8.19 -1.30
N PHE A 24 10.11 9.42 -1.36
CA PHE A 24 9.57 10.46 -2.24
C PHE A 24 9.56 10.04 -3.71
N LEU A 25 10.71 9.60 -4.21
CA LEU A 25 10.86 9.19 -5.61
C LEU A 25 10.08 7.90 -5.94
N SER A 26 10.03 6.93 -5.02
CA SER A 26 9.27 5.69 -5.22
C SER A 26 7.78 5.96 -5.34
N TRP A 27 7.19 6.73 -4.41
CA TRP A 27 5.78 7.07 -4.45
C TRP A 27 5.48 8.00 -5.63
N GLY A 28 6.35 8.97 -5.90
CA GLY A 28 6.22 9.87 -7.05
C GLY A 28 6.27 9.13 -8.38
N GLY A 29 7.30 8.34 -8.62
CA GLY A 29 7.45 7.58 -9.86
C GLY A 29 6.36 6.51 -10.06
N PHE A 30 5.94 5.84 -8.97
CA PHE A 30 4.87 4.86 -9.02
C PHE A 30 3.52 5.48 -9.35
N PHE A 31 3.13 6.55 -8.64
CA PHE A 31 1.84 7.19 -8.82
C PHE A 31 1.77 8.15 -10.01
N ALA A 32 2.89 8.48 -10.63
CA ALA A 32 2.88 9.12 -11.94
C ALA A 32 2.33 8.19 -13.04
N VAL A 33 2.53 6.86 -12.90
CA VAL A 33 2.27 5.90 -13.96
C VAL A 33 1.07 4.99 -13.66
N VAL A 34 1.06 4.37 -12.48
CA VAL A 34 0.13 3.26 -12.17
C VAL A 34 -1.36 3.63 -12.26
N PRO A 35 -1.81 4.81 -11.81
CA PRO A 35 -3.21 5.23 -11.99
C PRO A 35 -3.63 5.37 -13.45
N LEU A 36 -2.67 5.68 -14.31
CA LEU A 36 -2.91 5.90 -15.74
C LEU A 36 -2.87 4.60 -16.55
N ILE A 37 -2.38 3.50 -15.98
CA ILE A 37 -2.40 2.18 -16.65
C ILE A 37 -3.84 1.78 -16.99
N SER A 38 -4.78 1.92 -16.03
CA SER A 38 -6.18 1.57 -16.30
C SER A 38 -6.79 2.46 -17.37
N VAL A 39 -6.59 3.77 -17.28
CA VAL A 39 -7.13 4.72 -18.26
C VAL A 39 -6.53 4.46 -19.64
N HIS A 40 -5.22 4.33 -19.77
CA HIS A 40 -4.57 4.14 -21.06
C HIS A 40 -4.96 2.80 -21.71
N PHE A 41 -4.87 1.69 -21.00
CA PHE A 41 -5.14 0.38 -21.63
C PHE A 41 -6.62 0.07 -21.80
N VAL A 42 -7.51 0.62 -20.95
CA VAL A 42 -8.96 0.43 -21.10
C VAL A 42 -9.55 1.41 -22.12
N ASP A 43 -9.33 2.71 -21.95
CA ASP A 43 -10.03 3.72 -22.76
C ASP A 43 -9.31 4.03 -24.08
N ASP A 44 -7.95 4.11 -24.07
CA ASP A 44 -7.22 4.50 -25.28
C ASP A 44 -6.92 3.29 -26.18
N ILE A 45 -6.58 2.12 -25.58
CA ILE A 45 -6.26 0.88 -26.31
C ILE A 45 -7.47 -0.03 -26.49
N GLY A 46 -8.52 0.11 -25.65
CA GLY A 46 -9.76 -0.65 -25.75
C GLY A 46 -9.73 -2.02 -25.09
N TRP A 47 -8.83 -2.28 -24.11
CA TRP A 47 -8.85 -3.50 -23.34
C TRP A 47 -9.98 -3.49 -22.31
N SER A 48 -10.45 -4.68 -21.90
CA SER A 48 -11.39 -4.77 -20.78
C SER A 48 -10.73 -4.33 -19.46
N ALA A 49 -11.49 -3.68 -18.58
CA ALA A 49 -11.03 -3.36 -17.24
C ALA A 49 -10.67 -4.63 -16.45
N ALA A 50 -11.33 -5.75 -16.74
CA ALA A 50 -10.98 -7.07 -16.21
C ALA A 50 -9.55 -7.50 -16.57
N SER A 51 -9.12 -7.28 -17.83
CA SER A 51 -7.77 -7.62 -18.30
C SER A 51 -6.70 -6.81 -17.57
N VAL A 52 -6.92 -5.49 -17.43
CA VAL A 52 -6.02 -4.61 -16.66
C VAL A 52 -6.07 -4.97 -15.17
N GLY A 53 -7.24 -5.28 -14.65
CA GLY A 53 -7.44 -5.78 -13.29
C GLY A 53 -6.64 -7.04 -13.00
N LEU A 54 -6.58 -7.99 -13.95
CA LEU A 54 -5.75 -9.19 -13.83
C LEU A 54 -4.25 -8.86 -13.75
N VAL A 55 -3.77 -7.93 -14.58
CA VAL A 55 -2.37 -7.46 -14.53
C VAL A 55 -2.03 -6.89 -13.15
N LEU A 56 -2.89 -6.02 -12.62
CA LEU A 56 -2.70 -5.42 -11.30
C LEU A 56 -2.87 -6.42 -10.16
N ALA A 57 -3.74 -7.42 -10.31
CA ALA A 57 -3.91 -8.52 -9.36
C ALA A 57 -2.64 -9.39 -9.27
N VAL A 58 -2.11 -9.81 -10.41
CA VAL A 58 -0.85 -10.58 -10.49
C VAL A 58 0.30 -9.78 -9.87
N ARG A 59 0.41 -8.51 -10.23
CA ARG A 59 1.40 -7.61 -9.62
C ARG A 59 1.27 -7.57 -8.09
N GLN A 60 0.05 -7.36 -7.58
CA GLN A 60 -0.20 -7.24 -6.14
C GLN A 60 0.15 -8.55 -5.40
N PHE A 61 -0.30 -9.67 -5.95
CA PHE A 61 -0.08 -10.99 -5.34
C PHE A 61 1.42 -11.36 -5.30
N LEU A 62 2.13 -11.18 -6.41
CA LEU A 62 3.55 -11.47 -6.50
C LEU A 62 4.38 -10.54 -5.61
N GLN A 63 4.03 -9.23 -5.51
CA GLN A 63 4.75 -8.28 -4.67
C GLN A 63 4.66 -8.66 -3.20
N GLN A 64 3.47 -8.95 -2.70
CA GLN A 64 3.29 -9.32 -1.30
C GLN A 64 3.85 -10.71 -0.99
N GLY A 65 3.70 -11.67 -1.91
CA GLY A 65 4.26 -13.01 -1.77
C GLY A 65 5.80 -13.00 -1.73
N SER A 66 6.44 -12.25 -2.63
CA SER A 66 7.90 -12.14 -2.66
C SER A 66 8.47 -11.37 -1.47
N SER A 67 7.75 -10.39 -0.93
CA SER A 67 8.15 -9.61 0.25
C SER A 67 8.45 -10.48 1.48
N SER A 68 7.68 -11.55 1.68
CA SER A 68 7.88 -12.48 2.79
C SER A 68 9.19 -13.27 2.66
N LEU A 69 9.57 -13.65 1.45
CA LEU A 69 10.80 -14.39 1.16
C LEU A 69 12.04 -13.49 1.27
N THR A 70 11.93 -12.26 0.77
CA THR A 70 13.05 -11.31 0.75
C THR A 70 13.44 -10.82 2.13
N GLY A 71 12.53 -10.79 3.11
CA GLY A 71 12.85 -10.53 4.50
C GLY A 71 13.86 -11.53 5.05
N ALA A 72 13.64 -12.83 4.85
CA ALA A 72 14.54 -13.88 5.31
C ALA A 72 15.93 -13.85 4.60
N ILE A 73 15.97 -13.40 3.35
CA ILE A 73 17.22 -13.22 2.61
C ILE A 73 17.96 -11.97 3.12
N ALA A 74 17.24 -10.89 3.44
CA ALA A 74 17.80 -9.65 3.98
C ALA A 74 18.54 -9.88 5.31
N ASP A 75 18.06 -10.80 6.12
CA ASP A 75 18.71 -11.16 7.39
C ASP A 75 20.10 -11.78 7.18
N ARG A 76 20.32 -12.45 6.05
CA ARG A 76 21.59 -13.12 5.74
C ARG A 76 22.61 -12.22 5.05
N ILE A 77 22.19 -11.49 4.03
CA ILE A 77 23.11 -10.70 3.17
C ILE A 77 23.03 -9.19 3.43
N GLY A 78 22.13 -8.77 4.34
CA GLY A 78 21.85 -7.38 4.64
C GLY A 78 20.83 -6.75 3.67
N PRO A 79 20.17 -5.65 4.08
CA PRO A 79 19.09 -5.05 3.31
C PRO A 79 19.57 -4.31 2.05
N LYS A 80 20.75 -3.68 2.06
CA LYS A 80 21.22 -2.82 0.96
C LYS A 80 21.29 -3.54 -0.40
N PRO A 81 21.89 -4.73 -0.56
CA PRO A 81 21.99 -5.41 -1.87
C PRO A 81 20.60 -5.71 -2.44
N LEU A 82 19.68 -6.18 -1.61
CA LEU A 82 18.30 -6.51 -2.03
C LEU A 82 17.52 -5.28 -2.45
N MET A 83 17.61 -4.19 -1.68
CA MET A 83 16.97 -2.92 -2.02
C MET A 83 17.49 -2.35 -3.34
N CYS A 84 18.81 -2.38 -3.57
CA CYS A 84 19.41 -1.96 -4.83
C CYS A 84 18.91 -2.84 -6.00
N PHE A 85 18.94 -4.16 -5.86
CA PHE A 85 18.43 -5.09 -6.87
C PHE A 85 16.96 -4.84 -7.17
N GLY A 86 16.11 -4.67 -6.12
CA GLY A 86 14.70 -4.38 -6.27
C GLY A 86 14.44 -3.09 -7.06
N MET A 87 15.17 -2.02 -6.79
CA MET A 87 15.02 -0.74 -7.50
C MET A 87 15.53 -0.82 -8.95
N PHE A 88 16.59 -1.57 -9.20
CA PHE A 88 17.06 -1.84 -10.56
C PHE A 88 16.02 -2.60 -11.40
N VAL A 89 15.44 -3.68 -10.84
CA VAL A 89 14.37 -4.44 -11.51
C VAL A 89 13.13 -3.58 -11.74
N ARG A 90 12.79 -2.71 -10.77
CA ARG A 90 11.69 -1.74 -10.95
C ARG A 90 11.97 -0.74 -12.07
N ALA A 91 13.16 -0.20 -12.17
CA ALA A 91 13.51 0.69 -13.29
C ALA A 91 13.33 -0.02 -14.63
N ILE A 92 13.82 -1.27 -14.76
CA ILE A 92 13.62 -2.09 -15.96
C ILE A 92 12.11 -2.31 -16.22
N SER A 93 11.31 -2.57 -15.19
CA SER A 93 9.87 -2.81 -15.37
C SER A 93 9.15 -1.63 -16.02
N PHE A 94 9.51 -0.41 -15.64
CA PHE A 94 8.95 0.80 -16.26
C PHE A 94 9.49 1.05 -17.67
N LEU A 95 10.73 0.66 -17.99
CA LEU A 95 11.25 0.66 -19.37
C LEU A 95 10.46 -0.32 -20.25
N VAL A 96 10.22 -1.54 -19.75
CA VAL A 96 9.39 -2.53 -20.45
C VAL A 96 7.97 -2.02 -20.65
N LEU A 97 7.41 -1.35 -19.63
CA LEU A 97 6.08 -0.74 -19.72
C LEU A 97 6.02 0.40 -20.76
N ALA A 98 7.08 1.24 -20.83
CA ALA A 98 7.19 2.31 -21.83
C ALA A 98 7.22 1.77 -23.27
N ALA A 99 7.79 0.58 -23.47
CA ALA A 99 7.86 -0.09 -24.77
C ALA A 99 6.72 -1.10 -24.99
N ALA A 100 5.71 -1.14 -24.09
CA ALA A 100 4.68 -2.18 -24.11
C ALA A 100 3.69 -1.98 -25.28
N GLY A 101 3.73 -2.88 -26.26
CA GLY A 101 2.80 -2.94 -27.38
C GLY A 101 1.84 -4.14 -27.34
N SER A 102 1.89 -4.98 -26.31
CA SER A 102 1.05 -6.18 -26.18
C SER A 102 0.70 -6.48 -24.72
N TYR A 103 -0.39 -7.24 -24.53
CA TYR A 103 -0.79 -7.71 -23.20
C TYR A 103 0.33 -8.47 -22.48
N ALA A 104 1.07 -9.30 -23.20
CA ALA A 104 2.17 -10.06 -22.63
C ALA A 104 3.32 -9.17 -22.12
N THR A 105 3.62 -8.08 -22.83
CA THR A 105 4.67 -7.13 -22.39
C THR A 105 4.22 -6.31 -21.19
N VAL A 106 2.94 -5.93 -21.10
CA VAL A 106 2.38 -5.27 -19.91
C VAL A 106 2.38 -6.22 -18.70
N MET A 107 2.01 -7.49 -18.91
CA MET A 107 2.07 -8.51 -17.86
C MET A 107 3.52 -8.73 -17.39
N LEU A 108 4.49 -8.80 -18.30
CA LEU A 108 5.91 -8.89 -17.96
C LEU A 108 6.37 -7.67 -17.13
N ALA A 109 5.99 -6.46 -17.54
CA ALA A 109 6.29 -5.26 -16.77
C ALA A 109 5.69 -5.33 -15.36
N ALA A 110 4.45 -5.80 -15.22
CA ALA A 110 3.78 -5.96 -13.92
C ALA A 110 4.49 -6.99 -13.02
N VAL A 111 4.92 -8.12 -13.58
CA VAL A 111 5.69 -9.15 -12.85
C VAL A 111 7.03 -8.58 -12.37
N LEU A 112 7.78 -7.91 -13.24
CA LEU A 112 9.06 -7.26 -12.87
C LEU A 112 8.84 -6.18 -11.81
N MET A 113 7.79 -5.36 -11.95
CA MET A 113 7.42 -4.33 -10.97
C MET A 113 7.11 -4.94 -9.60
N ALA A 114 6.40 -6.06 -9.58
CA ALA A 114 6.06 -6.79 -8.38
C ALA A 114 7.30 -7.36 -7.68
N LEU A 115 8.15 -8.05 -8.43
CA LEU A 115 9.41 -8.60 -7.90
C LEU A 115 10.30 -7.48 -7.35
N GLY A 116 10.50 -6.42 -8.12
CA GLY A 116 11.27 -5.26 -7.67
C GLY A 116 10.72 -4.65 -6.37
N GLY A 117 9.39 -4.56 -6.23
CA GLY A 117 8.72 -4.12 -5.01
C GLY A 117 8.95 -5.05 -3.83
N GLY A 118 8.79 -6.34 -4.02
CA GLY A 118 8.99 -7.34 -2.98
C GLY A 118 10.44 -7.38 -2.47
N PHE A 119 11.43 -7.22 -3.37
CA PHE A 119 12.84 -7.12 -2.99
C PHE A 119 13.20 -5.81 -2.29
N PHE A 120 12.31 -4.84 -2.27
CA PHE A 120 12.55 -3.54 -1.65
C PHE A 120 11.82 -3.36 -0.31
N GLU A 121 10.53 -3.69 -0.24
CA GLU A 121 9.66 -3.29 0.89
C GLU A 121 10.10 -3.89 2.24
N SER A 122 10.33 -5.19 2.30
CA SER A 122 10.74 -5.86 3.53
C SER A 122 12.16 -5.47 3.97
N PRO A 123 13.18 -5.47 3.07
CA PRO A 123 14.51 -4.95 3.42
C PRO A 123 14.53 -3.47 3.82
N GLN A 124 13.66 -2.61 3.24
CA GLN A 124 13.52 -1.21 3.64
C GLN A 124 13.02 -1.09 5.09
N ALA A 125 12.01 -1.88 5.47
CA ALA A 125 11.50 -1.89 6.83
C ALA A 125 12.58 -2.30 7.82
N ALA A 126 13.37 -3.33 7.50
CA ALA A 126 14.51 -3.78 8.31
C ALA A 126 15.61 -2.70 8.42
N ALA A 127 15.95 -2.04 7.30
CA ALA A 127 16.91 -0.94 7.29
C ALA A 127 16.42 0.26 8.12
N THR A 128 15.13 0.60 8.04
CA THR A 128 14.52 1.66 8.84
C THR A 128 14.59 1.33 10.32
N ALA A 129 14.24 0.11 10.71
CA ALA A 129 14.33 -0.33 12.09
C ALA A 129 15.76 -0.29 12.63
N ALA A 130 16.75 -0.64 11.81
CA ALA A 130 18.16 -0.64 12.18
C ALA A 130 18.74 0.78 12.29
N LEU A 131 18.31 1.72 11.45
CA LEU A 131 18.84 3.10 11.43
C LEU A 131 18.12 4.03 12.41
N THR A 132 16.96 3.65 12.94
CA THR A 132 16.21 4.46 13.92
C THR A 132 16.35 3.94 15.33
N THR A 133 16.47 4.85 16.30
CA THR A 133 16.29 4.50 17.71
C THR A 133 14.80 4.36 18.04
N PRO A 134 14.41 3.64 19.11
CA PRO A 134 13.01 3.56 19.53
C PRO A 134 12.36 4.94 19.72
N ALA A 135 13.11 5.93 20.23
CA ALA A 135 12.65 7.30 20.43
C ALA A 135 12.40 8.06 19.10
N ASP A 136 13.30 7.88 18.12
CA ASP A 136 13.23 8.60 16.83
C ASP A 136 12.32 7.90 15.82
N ARG A 137 12.07 6.60 16.00
CA ARG A 137 11.35 5.75 15.02
C ARG A 137 9.98 6.29 14.69
N ARG A 138 9.22 6.69 15.72
CA ARG A 138 7.87 7.25 15.52
C ARG A 138 7.91 8.53 14.67
N ARG A 139 8.86 9.42 14.96
CA ARG A 139 9.04 10.67 14.20
C ARG A 139 9.45 10.39 12.77
N PHE A 140 10.36 9.43 12.56
CA PHE A 140 10.80 9.03 11.22
C PHE A 140 9.63 8.47 10.39
N TYR A 141 8.82 7.56 10.93
CA TYR A 141 7.66 7.02 10.21
C TYR A 141 6.63 8.11 9.87
N ALA A 142 6.38 9.05 10.76
CA ALA A 142 5.49 10.19 10.48
C ALA A 142 6.03 11.05 9.32
N LEU A 143 7.33 11.38 9.34
CA LEU A 143 7.96 12.13 8.27
C LEU A 143 7.97 11.35 6.94
N ASN A 144 8.27 10.06 7.00
CA ASN A 144 8.27 9.17 5.84
C ASN A 144 6.88 9.09 5.19
N GLY A 145 5.81 9.02 6.00
CA GLY A 145 4.43 9.06 5.52
C GLY A 145 4.07 10.38 4.84
N THR A 146 4.46 11.51 5.42
CA THR A 146 4.26 12.85 4.81
C THR A 146 4.98 12.97 3.47
N ILE A 147 6.25 12.55 3.42
CA ILE A 147 7.07 12.57 2.20
C ILE A 147 6.49 11.63 1.14
N GLY A 148 5.99 10.46 1.52
CA GLY A 148 5.29 9.55 0.63
C GLY A 148 4.02 10.17 0.05
N GLY A 149 3.22 10.85 0.88
CA GLY A 149 2.04 11.59 0.44
C GLY A 149 2.36 12.72 -0.55
N LEU A 150 3.41 13.49 -0.28
CA LEU A 150 3.91 14.51 -1.22
C LEU A 150 4.37 13.89 -2.55
N GLY A 151 5.11 12.78 -2.48
CA GLY A 151 5.52 12.03 -3.67
C GLY A 151 4.32 11.57 -4.48
N THR A 152 3.32 10.97 -3.84
CA THR A 152 2.08 10.54 -4.49
C THR A 152 1.37 11.69 -5.20
N SER A 153 1.17 12.81 -4.48
CA SER A 153 0.46 13.98 -5.03
C SER A 153 1.19 14.56 -6.24
N LEU A 154 2.48 14.85 -6.10
CA LEU A 154 3.27 15.45 -7.18
C LEU A 154 3.46 14.48 -8.34
N GLY A 155 3.65 13.18 -8.06
CA GLY A 155 3.76 12.15 -9.09
C GLY A 155 2.50 12.05 -9.94
N THR A 156 1.33 11.99 -9.31
CA THR A 156 0.05 11.90 -10.03
C THR A 156 -0.21 13.12 -10.89
N GLN A 157 0.10 14.33 -10.36
CA GLN A 157 -0.02 15.57 -11.13
C GLN A 157 0.92 15.56 -12.36
N LEU A 158 2.18 15.16 -12.14
CA LEU A 158 3.16 15.07 -13.23
C LEU A 158 2.71 14.04 -14.29
N GLY A 159 2.20 12.89 -13.86
CA GLY A 159 1.66 11.88 -14.77
C GLY A 159 0.51 12.40 -15.62
N ALA A 160 -0.47 13.06 -14.98
CA ALA A 160 -1.62 13.63 -15.66
C ALA A 160 -1.25 14.75 -16.66
N LEU A 161 -0.30 15.63 -16.30
CA LEU A 161 0.19 16.69 -17.19
C LEU A 161 0.89 16.15 -18.45
N LEU A 162 1.45 14.95 -18.38
CA LEU A 162 2.26 14.37 -19.45
C LEU A 162 1.54 13.27 -20.25
N ILE A 163 0.35 12.82 -19.81
CA ILE A 163 -0.37 11.73 -20.48
C ILE A 163 -0.77 12.11 -21.89
N ASP A 164 -1.11 13.37 -22.13
CA ASP A 164 -1.49 13.88 -23.46
C ASP A 164 -0.31 13.81 -24.45
N SER A 165 0.93 13.76 -23.97
CA SER A 165 2.09 13.62 -24.84
C SER A 165 2.24 12.18 -25.32
N ASN A 166 2.31 11.21 -24.43
CA ASN A 166 2.41 9.77 -24.72
C ASN A 166 2.55 8.98 -23.39
N PHE A 167 1.83 7.87 -23.23
CA PHE A 167 1.95 6.95 -22.09
C PHE A 167 3.39 6.42 -21.90
N ALA A 168 4.14 6.21 -23.00
CA ALA A 168 5.55 5.83 -22.93
C ALA A 168 6.41 6.89 -22.21
N THR A 169 6.16 8.19 -22.46
CA THR A 169 6.86 9.29 -21.78
C THR A 169 6.58 9.27 -20.28
N VAL A 170 5.34 9.06 -19.87
CA VAL A 170 4.95 8.96 -18.47
C VAL A 170 5.63 7.74 -17.81
N SER A 171 5.65 6.60 -18.49
CA SER A 171 6.33 5.38 -18.01
C SER A 171 7.84 5.59 -17.86
N MET A 172 8.46 6.38 -18.76
CA MET A 172 9.88 6.73 -18.67
C MET A 172 10.21 7.54 -17.41
N ILE A 173 9.28 8.38 -16.93
CA ILE A 173 9.46 9.09 -15.64
C ILE A 173 9.60 8.09 -14.50
N GLY A 174 8.76 7.04 -14.48
CA GLY A 174 8.89 5.94 -13.53
C GLY A 174 10.27 5.27 -13.62
N ALA A 175 10.72 4.95 -14.83
CA ALA A 175 12.03 4.35 -15.06
C ALA A 175 13.18 5.23 -14.55
N VAL A 176 13.15 6.52 -14.85
CA VAL A 176 14.15 7.49 -14.37
C VAL A 176 14.10 7.62 -12.84
N ALA A 177 12.92 7.71 -12.24
CA ALA A 177 12.78 7.81 -10.80
C ALA A 177 13.39 6.57 -10.09
N PHE A 178 13.03 5.35 -10.52
CA PHE A 178 13.56 4.13 -9.92
C PHE A 178 15.04 3.89 -10.25
N GLY A 179 15.51 4.28 -11.44
CA GLY A 179 16.94 4.29 -11.78
C GLY A 179 17.74 5.24 -10.91
N THR A 180 17.21 6.44 -10.64
CA THR A 180 17.81 7.41 -9.71
C THR A 180 17.88 6.84 -8.29
N ILE A 181 16.81 6.20 -7.82
CA ILE A 181 16.82 5.54 -6.51
C ILE A 181 17.89 4.46 -6.45
N PHE A 182 18.00 3.62 -7.46
CA PHE A 182 19.04 2.60 -7.53
C PHE A 182 20.44 3.21 -7.37
N ILE A 183 20.76 4.27 -8.12
CA ILE A 183 22.05 4.95 -8.05
C ILE A 183 22.28 5.58 -6.67
N VAL A 184 21.30 6.32 -6.16
CA VAL A 184 21.39 6.97 -4.84
C VAL A 184 21.62 5.93 -3.74
N MET A 185 20.92 4.81 -3.78
CA MET A 185 21.11 3.74 -2.79
C MET A 185 22.45 3.04 -2.93
N LEU A 186 22.88 2.75 -4.15
CA LEU A 186 24.17 2.12 -4.41
C LEU A 186 25.32 2.94 -3.81
N VAL A 187 25.28 4.26 -4.04
CA VAL A 187 26.36 5.19 -3.65
C VAL A 187 26.27 5.59 -2.17
N PHE A 188 25.08 5.97 -1.70
CA PHE A 188 24.95 6.69 -0.43
C PHE A 188 24.39 5.82 0.72
N MET A 189 23.73 4.67 0.45
CA MET A 189 23.19 3.85 1.51
C MET A 189 24.31 3.11 2.24
N PRO A 190 24.41 3.21 3.58
CA PRO A 190 25.40 2.46 4.34
C PRO A 190 25.11 0.95 4.29
N SER A 191 26.17 0.13 4.32
CA SER A 191 26.01 -1.33 4.43
C SER A 191 25.77 -1.71 5.89
N ILE A 192 24.56 -2.21 6.17
CA ILE A 192 24.09 -2.58 7.49
C ILE A 192 23.88 -4.09 7.55
N SER A 193 24.21 -4.75 8.67
CA SER A 193 23.68 -6.06 9.01
C SER A 193 22.51 -5.91 9.98
N VAL A 194 21.45 -6.63 9.69
CA VAL A 194 20.33 -6.77 10.61
C VAL A 194 20.38 -8.21 11.13
N SER A 195 20.90 -8.40 12.33
CA SER A 195 20.82 -9.71 12.99
C SER A 195 19.49 -9.79 13.72
N ILE A 196 18.49 -10.41 13.11
CA ILE A 196 17.25 -10.76 13.80
C ILE A 196 17.43 -12.18 14.35
N GLY A 197 17.08 -12.37 15.63
CA GLY A 197 17.31 -13.59 16.39
C GLY A 197 16.90 -14.88 15.67
N ASN A 198 17.62 -15.92 16.00
CA ASN A 198 17.67 -17.25 15.39
C ASN A 198 16.40 -18.12 15.58
N GLN A 199 15.22 -17.55 15.63
CA GLN A 199 13.97 -18.34 15.63
C GLN A 199 13.60 -18.67 14.17
N GLY A 200 13.49 -19.97 13.87
CA GLY A 200 13.23 -20.45 12.52
C GLY A 200 11.97 -19.81 11.94
N ALA A 201 12.11 -19.10 10.80
CA ALA A 201 11.04 -18.37 10.14
C ALA A 201 9.76 -19.21 9.92
N TRP A 202 9.90 -20.52 9.73
CA TRP A 202 8.81 -21.47 9.58
C TRP A 202 7.99 -21.71 10.84
N SER A 203 8.59 -21.69 12.02
CA SER A 203 7.88 -21.89 13.29
C SER A 203 6.96 -20.70 13.58
N GLY A 204 7.45 -19.49 13.39
CA GLY A 204 6.65 -18.28 13.55
C GLY A 204 5.50 -18.19 12.53
N LEU A 205 5.74 -18.56 11.26
CA LEU A 205 4.72 -18.57 10.22
C LEU A 205 3.59 -19.57 10.57
N ARG A 206 3.95 -20.79 10.96
CA ARG A 206 2.99 -21.82 11.40
C ARG A 206 2.15 -21.34 12.58
N LEU A 207 2.79 -20.64 13.53
CA LEU A 207 2.12 -20.06 14.68
C LEU A 207 1.08 -19.02 14.27
N ALA A 208 1.44 -18.09 13.37
CA ALA A 208 0.57 -17.03 12.89
C ALA A 208 -0.61 -17.56 12.06
N VAL A 209 -0.38 -18.55 11.20
CA VAL A 209 -1.45 -19.18 10.37
C VAL A 209 -2.40 -20.01 11.22
N ASN A 210 -1.94 -20.62 12.33
CA ASN A 210 -2.78 -21.38 13.24
C ASN A 210 -3.54 -20.50 14.25
N ASP A 211 -3.21 -19.23 14.37
CA ASP A 211 -3.94 -18.31 15.25
C ASP A 211 -5.27 -17.90 14.59
N ARG A 212 -6.34 -18.60 14.96
CA ARG A 212 -7.68 -18.42 14.39
C ARG A 212 -8.20 -16.99 14.53
N LEU A 213 -7.85 -16.31 15.62
CA LEU A 213 -8.31 -14.94 15.86
C LEU A 213 -7.60 -13.96 14.92
N PHE A 214 -6.29 -14.10 14.79
CA PHE A 214 -5.49 -13.29 13.88
C PHE A 214 -5.85 -13.53 12.41
N VAL A 215 -6.03 -14.79 12.02
CA VAL A 215 -6.49 -15.15 10.67
C VAL A 215 -7.89 -14.60 10.40
N GLY A 216 -8.83 -14.74 11.33
CA GLY A 216 -10.18 -14.20 11.20
C GLY A 216 -10.19 -12.67 11.03
N PHE A 217 -9.35 -11.95 11.78
CA PHE A 217 -9.15 -10.51 11.59
C PHE A 217 -8.66 -10.18 10.17
N ASN A 218 -7.65 -10.89 9.69
CA ASN A 218 -7.09 -10.65 8.36
C ASN A 218 -8.06 -11.03 7.22
N VAL A 219 -8.89 -12.07 7.39
CA VAL A 219 -9.95 -12.41 6.44
C VAL A 219 -10.99 -11.27 6.33
N LEU A 220 -11.40 -10.69 7.45
CA LEU A 220 -12.30 -9.54 7.44
C LEU A 220 -11.64 -8.30 6.82
N LEU A 221 -10.33 -8.10 7.03
CA LEU A 221 -9.58 -7.01 6.39
C LEU A 221 -9.46 -7.16 4.87
N MET A 222 -9.63 -8.37 4.30
CA MET A 222 -9.64 -8.54 2.84
C MET A 222 -10.73 -7.69 2.18
N GLY A 223 -11.89 -7.48 2.83
CA GLY A 223 -12.93 -6.59 2.33
C GLY A 223 -12.50 -5.12 2.27
N PHE A 224 -11.74 -4.65 3.25
CA PHE A 224 -11.14 -3.31 3.22
C PHE A 224 -10.12 -3.17 2.08
N TRP A 225 -9.24 -4.15 1.91
CA TRP A 225 -8.24 -4.14 0.85
C TRP A 225 -8.86 -4.27 -0.54
N PHE A 226 -9.96 -5.01 -0.65
CA PHE A 226 -10.76 -5.08 -1.87
C PHE A 226 -11.23 -3.68 -2.32
N MET A 227 -11.81 -2.89 -1.40
CA MET A 227 -12.21 -1.51 -1.69
C MET A 227 -11.00 -0.62 -2.01
N TYR A 228 -9.94 -0.74 -1.22
CA TYR A 228 -8.75 0.09 -1.36
C TYR A 228 -8.15 0.02 -2.77
N THR A 229 -8.12 -1.16 -3.37
CA THR A 229 -7.53 -1.37 -4.71
C THR A 229 -8.35 -0.73 -5.84
N GLN A 230 -9.61 -0.36 -5.61
CA GLN A 230 -10.42 0.36 -6.60
C GLN A 230 -9.85 1.75 -6.92
N PHE A 231 -9.01 2.30 -6.06
CA PHE A 231 -8.21 3.48 -6.37
C PHE A 231 -7.29 3.33 -7.59
N SER A 232 -6.90 2.12 -7.93
CA SER A 232 -5.97 1.87 -9.04
C SER A 232 -6.67 1.52 -10.36
N ILE A 233 -7.95 1.14 -10.31
CA ILE A 233 -8.70 0.69 -11.49
C ILE A 233 -9.97 1.50 -11.68
N SER A 234 -10.98 1.22 -10.86
CA SER A 234 -12.34 1.71 -11.08
C SER A 234 -12.45 3.22 -10.88
N LEU A 235 -11.74 3.78 -9.90
CA LEU A 235 -11.85 5.20 -9.59
C LEU A 235 -11.20 6.10 -10.65
N PRO A 236 -10.00 5.80 -11.19
CA PRO A 236 -9.44 6.54 -12.34
C PRO A 236 -10.33 6.47 -13.58
N LEU A 237 -10.90 5.31 -13.91
CA LEU A 237 -11.82 5.14 -15.03
C LEU A 237 -13.09 5.99 -14.85
N ALA A 238 -13.72 5.92 -13.65
CA ALA A 238 -14.90 6.73 -13.36
C ALA A 238 -14.61 8.24 -13.40
N ALA A 239 -13.45 8.67 -12.94
CA ALA A 239 -13.06 10.07 -13.00
C ALA A 239 -12.99 10.57 -14.44
N LYS A 240 -12.39 9.78 -15.35
CA LYS A 240 -12.34 10.09 -16.78
C LYS A 240 -13.73 9.99 -17.43
N ASP A 241 -14.50 8.92 -17.14
CA ASP A 241 -15.86 8.75 -17.72
C ASP A 241 -16.80 9.92 -17.35
N ILE A 242 -16.74 10.42 -16.08
CA ILE A 242 -17.59 11.52 -15.61
C ILE A 242 -17.13 12.89 -16.15
N SER A 243 -15.82 13.12 -16.24
CA SER A 243 -15.29 14.44 -16.63
C SER A 243 -15.00 14.59 -18.11
N GLY A 244 -14.81 13.49 -18.83
CA GLY A 244 -14.32 13.47 -20.20
C GLY A 244 -12.82 13.79 -20.34
N ASP A 245 -12.10 14.00 -19.21
CA ASP A 245 -10.70 14.43 -19.20
C ASP A 245 -9.84 13.58 -18.25
N THR A 246 -8.71 13.11 -18.74
CA THR A 246 -7.74 12.32 -17.97
C THR A 246 -7.11 13.09 -16.81
N SER A 247 -7.05 14.42 -16.88
CA SER A 247 -6.56 15.29 -15.79
C SER A 247 -7.39 15.14 -14.49
N SER A 248 -8.64 14.67 -14.58
CA SER A 248 -9.50 14.38 -13.44
C SER A 248 -8.91 13.35 -12.49
N VAL A 249 -8.11 12.42 -13.00
CA VAL A 249 -7.37 11.42 -12.18
C VAL A 249 -6.43 12.13 -11.22
N ALA A 250 -5.72 13.17 -11.67
CA ALA A 250 -4.85 13.95 -10.80
C ALA A 250 -5.61 14.65 -9.66
N TRP A 251 -6.81 15.16 -9.93
CA TRP A 251 -7.66 15.76 -8.89
C TRP A 251 -8.11 14.74 -7.85
N VAL A 252 -8.49 13.52 -8.27
CA VAL A 252 -8.84 12.42 -7.35
C VAL A 252 -7.69 12.09 -6.40
N TYR A 253 -6.48 11.90 -6.94
CA TYR A 253 -5.31 11.62 -6.11
C TYR A 253 -4.84 12.85 -5.34
N GLY A 254 -5.03 14.05 -5.88
CA GLY A 254 -4.77 15.32 -5.20
C GLY A 254 -5.60 15.47 -3.93
N VAL A 255 -6.90 15.22 -4.00
CA VAL A 255 -7.80 15.25 -2.82
C VAL A 255 -7.37 14.20 -1.80
N ASN A 256 -7.14 12.95 -2.23
CA ASN A 256 -6.70 11.88 -1.32
C ASN A 256 -5.38 12.23 -0.62
N SER A 257 -4.39 12.74 -1.36
CA SER A 257 -3.09 13.14 -0.80
C SER A 257 -3.23 14.34 0.12
N GLY A 258 -4.04 15.35 -0.25
CA GLY A 258 -4.34 16.50 0.59
C GLY A 258 -4.95 16.10 1.93
N VAL A 259 -5.96 15.23 1.92
CA VAL A 259 -6.57 14.69 3.15
C VAL A 259 -5.54 13.93 3.99
N THR A 260 -4.72 13.10 3.34
CA THR A 260 -3.69 12.31 4.04
C THR A 260 -2.63 13.20 4.67
N ILE A 261 -2.14 14.23 3.98
CA ILE A 261 -1.11 15.14 4.48
C ILE A 261 -1.66 16.02 5.60
N LEU A 262 -2.83 16.61 5.42
CA LEU A 262 -3.41 17.57 6.38
C LEU A 262 -4.01 16.89 7.60
N LEU A 263 -4.68 15.77 7.41
CA LEU A 263 -5.48 15.12 8.45
C LEU A 263 -4.91 13.77 8.92
N GLY A 264 -3.97 13.17 8.19
CA GLY A 264 -3.46 11.83 8.45
C GLY A 264 -2.79 11.64 9.81
N TYR A 265 -2.25 12.68 10.40
CA TYR A 265 -1.71 12.67 11.76
C TYR A 265 -2.72 13.21 12.78
N LEU A 266 -3.36 14.32 12.44
CA LEU A 266 -4.19 15.09 13.38
C LEU A 266 -5.49 14.34 13.72
N LEU A 267 -6.21 13.87 12.71
CA LEU A 267 -7.53 13.27 12.87
C LEU A 267 -7.49 11.95 13.68
N PRO A 268 -6.64 10.97 13.38
CA PRO A 268 -6.51 9.76 14.19
C PRO A 268 -6.14 10.07 15.64
N ARG A 269 -5.19 11.00 15.87
CA ARG A 269 -4.75 11.37 17.21
C ARG A 269 -5.85 12.00 18.05
N MET A 270 -6.72 12.81 17.43
CA MET A 270 -7.86 13.43 18.12
C MET A 270 -8.93 12.41 18.49
N LEU A 271 -9.21 11.47 17.57
CA LEU A 271 -10.24 10.46 17.77
C LEU A 271 -9.77 9.31 18.67
N GLU A 272 -8.49 8.91 18.61
CA GLU A 272 -7.92 7.84 19.45
C GLU A 272 -8.18 8.10 20.94
N ARG A 273 -8.11 9.36 21.37
CA ARG A 273 -8.39 9.75 22.76
C ARG A 273 -9.84 9.54 23.19
N ARG A 274 -10.78 9.46 22.24
CA ARG A 274 -12.22 9.33 22.48
C ARG A 274 -12.78 7.94 22.20
N MET A 275 -12.26 7.26 21.17
CA MET A 275 -12.86 6.04 20.62
C MET A 275 -12.01 4.79 20.80
N GLY A 276 -10.69 4.91 20.91
CA GLY A 276 -9.75 3.79 20.80
C GLY A 276 -9.56 3.32 19.34
N ASN A 277 -8.57 2.42 19.13
CA ASN A 277 -8.15 2.00 17.79
C ASN A 277 -9.19 1.13 17.07
N PHE A 278 -9.89 0.25 17.80
CA PHE A 278 -10.79 -0.71 17.14
C PHE A 278 -12.06 -0.05 16.59
N PRO A 279 -12.82 0.75 17.36
CA PRO A 279 -13.93 1.53 16.80
C PRO A 279 -13.51 2.49 15.70
N MET A 280 -12.30 3.06 15.78
CA MET A 280 -11.76 3.94 14.74
C MET A 280 -11.50 3.18 13.43
N LEU A 281 -11.00 1.93 13.49
CA LEU A 281 -10.86 1.06 12.32
C LEU A 281 -12.22 0.80 11.66
N VAL A 282 -13.21 0.37 12.47
CA VAL A 282 -14.56 0.06 11.97
C VAL A 282 -15.23 1.27 11.35
N ALA A 283 -15.21 2.41 12.05
CA ALA A 283 -15.77 3.66 11.54
C ALA A 283 -15.08 4.13 10.26
N GLY A 284 -13.75 4.00 10.19
CA GLY A 284 -12.98 4.34 9.01
C GLY A 284 -13.33 3.45 7.81
N ILE A 285 -13.45 2.13 7.99
CA ILE A 285 -13.87 1.21 6.92
C ILE A 285 -15.30 1.53 6.47
N ALA A 286 -16.23 1.76 7.40
CA ALA A 286 -17.61 2.10 7.09
C ALA A 286 -17.69 3.43 6.31
N LEU A 287 -16.94 4.45 6.73
CA LEU A 287 -16.91 5.74 6.04
C LEU A 287 -16.31 5.61 4.62
N THR A 288 -15.26 4.80 4.45
CA THR A 288 -14.72 4.48 3.12
C THR A 288 -15.77 3.79 2.25
N ALA A 289 -16.51 2.83 2.81
CA ALA A 289 -17.55 2.09 2.10
C ALA A 289 -18.71 2.99 1.67
N VAL A 290 -19.19 3.85 2.58
CA VAL A 290 -20.26 4.82 2.26
C VAL A 290 -19.82 5.80 1.18
N GLY A 291 -18.60 6.35 1.29
CA GLY A 291 -18.03 7.23 0.26
C GLY A 291 -17.91 6.52 -1.09
N MET A 292 -17.54 5.21 -1.09
CA MET A 292 -17.48 4.39 -2.29
C MET A 292 -18.87 4.18 -2.90
N MET A 293 -19.88 3.82 -2.10
CA MET A 293 -21.27 3.66 -2.58
C MET A 293 -21.83 4.95 -3.17
N ALA A 294 -21.52 6.08 -2.55
CA ALA A 294 -22.00 7.40 -3.01
C ALA A 294 -21.50 7.75 -4.43
N ILE A 295 -20.36 7.22 -4.87
CA ILE A 295 -19.85 7.42 -6.23
C ILE A 295 -20.85 6.91 -7.28
N GLY A 296 -21.60 5.85 -6.97
CA GLY A 296 -22.63 5.33 -7.87
C GLY A 296 -23.81 6.29 -8.17
N LEU A 297 -23.92 7.40 -7.42
CA LEU A 297 -24.98 8.39 -7.55
C LEU A 297 -24.48 9.73 -8.11
N VAL A 298 -23.27 9.76 -8.67
CA VAL A 298 -22.56 10.99 -9.01
C VAL A 298 -22.50 11.21 -10.51
N ASP A 299 -22.89 12.41 -10.94
CA ASP A 299 -22.90 12.83 -12.36
C ASP A 299 -21.91 13.98 -12.67
N SER A 300 -21.14 14.43 -11.68
CA SER A 300 -20.19 15.52 -11.85
C SER A 300 -18.87 15.31 -11.14
N LEU A 301 -17.79 15.88 -11.67
CA LEU A 301 -16.45 15.77 -11.08
C LEU A 301 -16.41 16.34 -9.65
N SER A 302 -17.09 17.44 -9.37
CA SER A 302 -17.13 18.05 -8.03
C SER A 302 -17.77 17.13 -7.00
N MET A 303 -18.85 16.42 -7.35
CA MET A 303 -19.48 15.44 -6.46
C MET A 303 -18.59 14.21 -6.29
N LEU A 304 -17.91 13.76 -7.36
CA LEU A 304 -16.92 12.68 -7.28
C LEU A 304 -15.79 13.05 -6.30
N LEU A 305 -15.23 14.25 -6.43
CA LEU A 305 -14.17 14.74 -5.53
C LEU A 305 -14.64 14.83 -4.07
N PHE A 306 -15.91 15.19 -3.84
CA PHE A 306 -16.48 15.16 -2.50
C PHE A 306 -16.60 13.72 -1.96
N CYS A 307 -17.04 12.75 -2.77
CA CYS A 307 -17.03 11.34 -2.39
C CYS A 307 -15.61 10.84 -2.10
N VAL A 308 -14.63 11.24 -2.92
CA VAL A 308 -13.21 10.95 -2.70
C VAL A 308 -12.69 11.56 -1.41
N PHE A 309 -13.12 12.76 -1.05
CA PHE A 309 -12.80 13.37 0.23
C PHE A 309 -13.34 12.53 1.39
N VAL A 310 -14.61 12.12 1.35
CA VAL A 310 -15.24 11.30 2.39
C VAL A 310 -14.55 9.95 2.55
N LEU A 311 -14.31 9.23 1.46
CA LEU A 311 -13.64 7.92 1.53
C LEU A 311 -12.18 8.05 1.98
N SER A 312 -11.49 9.15 1.64
CA SER A 312 -10.12 9.43 2.09
C SER A 312 -10.05 9.69 3.60
N LEU A 313 -11.05 10.36 4.18
CA LEU A 313 -11.17 10.47 5.64
C LEU A 313 -11.26 9.08 6.29
N GLY A 314 -12.06 8.18 5.71
CA GLY A 314 -12.17 6.80 6.18
C GLY A 314 -10.83 6.06 6.12
N MET A 315 -10.06 6.23 5.04
CA MET A 315 -8.73 5.61 4.89
C MET A 315 -7.71 6.15 5.91
N VAL A 316 -7.74 7.45 6.17
CA VAL A 316 -6.88 8.10 7.18
C VAL A 316 -7.12 7.52 8.57
N LEU A 317 -8.35 7.13 8.89
CA LEU A 317 -8.70 6.49 10.16
C LEU A 317 -8.34 4.99 10.17
N SER A 318 -8.62 4.29 9.08
CA SER A 318 -8.48 2.82 9.00
C SER A 318 -7.03 2.36 9.00
N ARG A 319 -6.15 3.00 8.20
CA ARG A 319 -4.77 2.56 7.97
C ARG A 319 -3.93 2.48 9.25
N PRO A 320 -3.78 3.56 10.05
CA PRO A 320 -3.00 3.51 11.27
C PRO A 320 -3.62 2.58 12.32
N SER A 321 -4.95 2.55 12.42
CA SER A 321 -5.67 1.68 13.35
C SER A 321 -5.45 0.21 13.01
N GLN A 322 -5.54 -0.16 11.75
CA GLN A 322 -5.27 -1.51 11.26
C GLN A 322 -3.85 -1.96 11.61
N GLN A 323 -2.84 -1.11 11.38
CA GLN A 323 -1.45 -1.42 11.71
C GLN A 323 -1.25 -1.62 13.22
N THR A 324 -1.83 -0.75 14.03
CA THR A 324 -1.75 -0.84 15.50
C THR A 324 -2.41 -2.11 16.04
N ILE A 325 -3.60 -2.45 15.54
CA ILE A 325 -4.32 -3.67 15.94
C ILE A 325 -3.58 -4.91 15.47
N SER A 326 -3.10 -4.94 14.23
CA SER A 326 -2.32 -6.08 13.70
C SER A 326 -1.07 -6.35 14.54
N ALA A 327 -0.35 -5.30 14.94
CA ALA A 327 0.82 -5.43 15.81
C ALA A 327 0.44 -5.86 17.24
N GLY A 328 -0.68 -5.35 17.77
CA GLY A 328 -1.17 -5.70 19.11
C GLY A 328 -1.76 -7.11 19.24
N LEU A 329 -2.22 -7.71 18.14
CA LEU A 329 -2.67 -9.11 18.09
C LEU A 329 -1.53 -10.09 17.86
N ALA A 330 -0.40 -9.62 17.37
CA ALA A 330 0.77 -10.43 17.08
C ALA A 330 1.48 -10.83 18.38
N ARG A 331 1.99 -12.06 18.43
CA ARG A 331 2.83 -12.50 19.54
C ARG A 331 4.20 -11.82 19.46
N PRO A 332 4.73 -11.30 20.60
CA PRO A 332 6.02 -10.59 20.62
C PRO A 332 7.19 -11.43 20.10
N ASP A 333 7.18 -12.75 20.37
CA ASP A 333 8.22 -13.72 19.97
C ASP A 333 8.19 -14.05 18.47
N ALA A 334 7.10 -13.71 17.75
CA ALA A 334 6.89 -14.03 16.33
C ALA A 334 6.32 -12.84 15.53
N LEU A 335 6.50 -11.61 15.98
CA LEU A 335 5.91 -10.39 15.39
C LEU A 335 6.11 -10.30 13.87
N GLY A 336 7.31 -10.57 13.37
CA GLY A 336 7.61 -10.52 11.93
C GLY A 336 6.78 -11.52 11.12
N ALA A 337 6.58 -12.73 11.62
CA ALA A 337 5.77 -13.75 10.97
C ALA A 337 4.27 -13.37 10.95
N PHE A 338 3.76 -12.81 12.05
CA PHE A 338 2.39 -12.31 12.13
C PHE A 338 2.16 -11.16 11.13
N LEU A 339 3.07 -10.19 11.07
CA LEU A 339 2.97 -9.10 10.08
C LEU A 339 3.06 -9.62 8.64
N GLY A 340 3.88 -10.65 8.39
CA GLY A 340 3.94 -11.34 7.08
C GLY A 340 2.62 -12.01 6.71
N VAL A 341 1.98 -12.72 7.64
CA VAL A 341 0.63 -13.29 7.42
C VAL A 341 -0.41 -12.18 7.25
N GLY A 342 -0.28 -11.08 8.00
CA GLY A 342 -1.14 -9.90 7.85
C GLY A 342 -1.06 -9.29 6.44
N ALA A 343 0.11 -9.30 5.80
CA ALA A 343 0.27 -8.81 4.43
C ALA A 343 -0.50 -9.66 3.39
N LEU A 344 -0.81 -10.93 3.70
CA LEU A 344 -1.63 -11.77 2.83
C LEU A 344 -3.06 -11.25 2.69
N SER A 345 -3.59 -10.52 3.67
CA SER A 345 -4.91 -9.88 3.55
C SER A 345 -4.95 -8.86 2.40
N LEU A 346 -3.88 -8.08 2.24
CA LEU A 346 -3.72 -7.18 1.09
C LEU A 346 -3.43 -7.96 -0.21
N ALA A 347 -2.59 -9.01 -0.15
CA ALA A 347 -2.28 -9.82 -1.33
C ALA A 347 -3.56 -10.44 -1.93
N ILE A 348 -4.33 -11.12 -1.09
CA ILE A 348 -5.53 -11.85 -1.51
C ILE A 348 -6.69 -10.88 -1.72
N GLY A 349 -7.04 -10.08 -0.72
CA GLY A 349 -8.16 -9.13 -0.79
C GLY A 349 -7.95 -8.08 -1.88
N GLY A 350 -6.75 -7.51 -1.97
CA GLY A 350 -6.39 -6.54 -3.00
C GLY A 350 -6.23 -7.18 -4.38
N GLY A 351 -5.68 -8.40 -4.49
CA GLY A 351 -5.58 -9.13 -5.74
C GLY A 351 -6.95 -9.49 -6.31
N ILE A 352 -7.83 -10.07 -5.49
CA ILE A 352 -9.22 -10.34 -5.85
C ILE A 352 -9.91 -9.01 -6.23
N GLY A 353 -9.73 -7.95 -5.41
CA GLY A 353 -10.33 -6.64 -5.65
C GLY A 353 -9.91 -6.02 -6.98
N ASN A 354 -8.64 -6.12 -7.36
CA ASN A 354 -8.17 -5.64 -8.65
C ASN A 354 -8.84 -6.39 -9.82
N PHE A 355 -8.82 -7.72 -9.81
CA PHE A 355 -9.39 -8.51 -10.90
C PHE A 355 -10.91 -8.40 -10.97
N THR A 356 -11.59 -8.77 -9.88
CA THR A 356 -13.06 -8.76 -9.88
C THR A 356 -13.64 -7.35 -9.94
N GLY A 357 -12.93 -6.36 -9.41
CA GLY A 357 -13.29 -4.95 -9.54
C GLY A 357 -13.33 -4.51 -10.99
N GLY A 358 -12.34 -4.89 -11.80
CA GLY A 358 -12.36 -4.66 -13.24
C GLY A 358 -13.53 -5.37 -13.94
N VAL A 359 -13.78 -6.65 -13.61
CA VAL A 359 -14.93 -7.41 -14.16
C VAL A 359 -16.27 -6.72 -13.83
N ILE A 360 -16.46 -6.33 -12.56
CA ILE A 360 -17.69 -5.69 -12.11
C ILE A 360 -17.86 -4.33 -12.80
N TYR A 361 -16.75 -3.60 -13.03
CA TYR A 361 -16.78 -2.33 -13.76
C TYR A 361 -17.20 -2.52 -15.22
N ASP A 362 -16.62 -3.51 -15.91
CA ASP A 362 -16.99 -3.85 -17.30
C ASP A 362 -18.46 -4.27 -17.40
N VAL A 363 -18.97 -5.08 -16.48
CA VAL A 363 -20.39 -5.48 -16.40
C VAL A 363 -21.29 -4.25 -16.18
N GLY A 364 -20.92 -3.37 -15.24
CA GLY A 364 -21.65 -2.14 -15.01
C GLY A 364 -21.74 -1.26 -16.26
N LYS A 365 -20.63 -1.11 -16.98
CA LYS A 365 -20.54 -0.30 -18.19
C LYS A 365 -21.32 -0.92 -19.36
N SER A 366 -21.24 -2.25 -19.55
CA SER A 366 -21.93 -2.94 -20.67
C SER A 366 -23.45 -3.02 -20.53
N HIS A 367 -23.97 -2.86 -19.31
CA HIS A 367 -25.42 -2.92 -19.03
C HIS A 367 -26.02 -1.56 -18.63
N ASP A 368 -25.28 -0.44 -18.79
CA ASP A 368 -25.66 0.89 -18.32
C ASP A 368 -25.99 0.98 -16.82
N LEU A 369 -25.40 0.08 -16.03
CA LEU A 369 -25.55 0.04 -14.57
C LEU A 369 -24.36 0.69 -13.87
N HIS A 370 -24.10 1.96 -14.14
CA HIS A 370 -22.91 2.70 -13.65
C HIS A 370 -22.80 2.74 -12.12
N TRP A 371 -23.92 2.62 -11.40
CA TRP A 371 -23.99 2.57 -9.94
C TRP A 371 -23.59 1.19 -9.36
N LEU A 372 -23.73 0.10 -10.13
CA LEU A 372 -23.58 -1.28 -9.66
C LEU A 372 -22.19 -1.60 -9.07
N PRO A 373 -21.08 -1.23 -9.73
CA PRO A 373 -19.75 -1.47 -9.17
C PRO A 373 -19.58 -0.86 -7.78
N TRP A 374 -20.01 0.37 -7.61
CA TRP A 374 -19.85 1.13 -6.37
C TRP A 374 -20.68 0.58 -5.22
N LEU A 375 -21.90 0.13 -5.53
CA LEU A 375 -22.75 -0.55 -4.55
C LEU A 375 -22.09 -1.85 -4.06
N ILE A 376 -21.57 -2.68 -4.98
CA ILE A 376 -20.91 -3.95 -4.62
C ILE A 376 -19.65 -3.66 -3.78
N PHE A 377 -18.80 -2.74 -4.22
CA PHE A 377 -17.56 -2.40 -3.51
C PHE A 377 -17.83 -1.91 -2.08
N GLY A 378 -18.76 -0.98 -1.94
CA GLY A 378 -19.15 -0.47 -0.63
C GLY A 378 -19.82 -1.51 0.25
N THR A 379 -20.68 -2.39 -0.33
CA THR A 379 -21.32 -3.48 0.42
C THR A 379 -20.29 -4.45 1.00
N ILE A 380 -19.27 -4.83 0.23
CA ILE A 380 -18.16 -5.68 0.72
C ILE A 380 -17.47 -5.00 1.91
N GLY A 381 -17.20 -3.70 1.80
CA GLY A 381 -16.61 -2.93 2.89
C GLY A 381 -17.47 -2.83 4.13
N LEU A 382 -18.78 -2.60 3.98
CA LEU A 382 -19.71 -2.58 5.10
C LEU A 382 -19.82 -3.94 5.78
N LEU A 383 -19.86 -5.02 5.02
CA LEU A 383 -19.83 -6.39 5.58
C LEU A 383 -18.55 -6.64 6.37
N ALA A 384 -17.40 -6.17 5.88
CA ALA A 384 -16.15 -6.24 6.62
C ALA A 384 -16.21 -5.44 7.93
N ALA A 385 -16.74 -4.21 7.90
CA ALA A 385 -16.90 -3.37 9.09
C ALA A 385 -17.85 -4.00 10.12
N VAL A 386 -18.98 -4.54 9.67
CA VAL A 386 -19.94 -5.26 10.53
C VAL A 386 -19.31 -6.51 11.11
N GLY A 387 -18.63 -7.33 10.29
CA GLY A 387 -17.90 -8.52 10.74
C GLY A 387 -16.87 -8.18 11.82
N LEU A 388 -16.05 -7.15 11.61
CA LEU A 388 -15.10 -6.67 12.61
C LEU A 388 -15.79 -6.26 13.91
N SER A 389 -16.92 -5.56 13.83
CA SER A 389 -17.68 -5.15 15.02
C SER A 389 -18.12 -6.33 15.88
N PHE A 390 -18.59 -7.43 15.27
CA PHE A 390 -18.96 -8.63 15.99
C PHE A 390 -17.77 -9.34 16.66
N PHE A 391 -16.57 -9.24 16.08
CA PHE A 391 -15.36 -9.85 16.64
C PHE A 391 -14.64 -8.95 17.66
N ARG A 392 -15.03 -7.67 17.78
CA ARG A 392 -14.40 -6.69 18.66
C ARG A 392 -14.13 -7.20 20.08
N PRO A 393 -15.10 -7.80 20.83
CA PRO A 393 -14.85 -8.22 22.20
C PRO A 393 -13.76 -9.29 22.33
N ARG A 394 -13.61 -10.16 21.32
CA ARG A 394 -12.57 -11.20 21.29
C ARG A 394 -11.20 -10.60 21.04
N PHE A 395 -11.10 -9.60 20.18
CA PHE A 395 -9.85 -8.90 19.91
C PHE A 395 -9.37 -8.08 21.09
N GLU A 396 -10.27 -7.35 21.75
CA GLU A 396 -9.95 -6.53 22.91
C GLU A 396 -9.41 -7.41 24.06
N ARG A 397 -10.05 -8.54 24.38
CA ARG A 397 -9.56 -9.51 25.38
C ARG A 397 -8.17 -10.03 25.05
N ARG A 398 -7.93 -10.41 23.78
CA ARG A 398 -6.63 -10.92 23.35
C ARG A 398 -5.53 -9.87 23.48
N HIS A 399 -5.84 -8.63 23.14
CA HIS A 399 -4.89 -7.52 23.27
C HIS A 399 -4.50 -7.30 24.74
N GLU A 400 -5.46 -7.32 25.65
CA GLU A 400 -5.21 -7.23 27.11
C GLU A 400 -4.35 -8.39 27.64
N GLU A 401 -4.65 -9.62 27.19
CA GLU A 401 -3.85 -10.81 27.58
C GLU A 401 -2.38 -10.67 27.14
N LEU A 402 -2.14 -10.28 25.89
CA LEU A 402 -0.78 -10.14 25.35
C LEU A 402 -0.03 -8.96 25.97
N SER A 403 -0.71 -7.88 26.31
CA SER A 403 -0.14 -6.74 27.03
C SER A 403 0.33 -7.14 28.41
N ARG A 404 -0.47 -7.88 29.19
CA ARG A 404 -0.08 -8.40 30.52
C ARG A 404 1.14 -9.30 30.47
N LEU A 405 1.19 -10.22 29.49
CA LEU A 405 2.35 -11.11 29.30
C LEU A 405 3.63 -10.34 28.96
N SER A 406 3.52 -9.26 28.18
CA SER A 406 4.65 -8.39 27.88
C SER A 406 5.18 -7.65 29.09
N ASP A 407 4.31 -7.18 29.98
CA ASP A 407 4.67 -6.46 31.20
C ASP A 407 5.32 -7.40 32.22
N GLU A 408 4.87 -8.65 32.35
CA GLU A 408 5.47 -9.67 33.20
C GLU A 408 6.89 -10.03 32.75
N VAL A 409 7.14 -10.14 31.45
CA VAL A 409 8.48 -10.42 30.88
C VAL A 409 9.46 -9.26 31.10
N HIS A 410 9.00 -8.02 31.20
CA HIS A 410 9.86 -6.87 31.47
C HIS A 410 10.16 -6.63 32.96
N GLN A 411 9.46 -7.31 33.86
CA GLN A 411 9.66 -7.22 35.31
C GLN A 411 10.56 -8.36 35.86
N THR A 412 10.84 -9.37 35.06
CA THR A 412 11.79 -10.47 35.35
C THR A 412 13.12 -10.28 34.65
#